data_9eabcdf83be53f6dfaefc35844ae3218
#
_entry.id   9eabcdf83be53f6dfaefc35844ae3218
#
_cell.length_a   1.000
_cell.length_b   1.000
_cell.length_c   1.000
_cell.angle_alpha   90.00
_cell.angle_beta   90.00
_cell.angle_gamma   90.00
#
_symmetry.space_group_name_H-M   'P 1'
#
loop_
_entity.id
_entity.type
_entity.pdbx_description
1 polymer ?
#
loop_
_entity_poly.entity_id
_entity_poly.type
_entity_poly.pdbx_seq_one_letter_code
_entity_poly.pdbx_strand_id
1 'polypeptide(L)'
;MVKTIETYHVPVLLKESVDGLDIQTDGTYVDVTFGGGGHSREILGRLGKKGHLYSFDQDADAEANIGETFRDDQRFTFVRSNFRYLANWMRYYGVEQLDGVLADLGVSSHHLDDEQRGFSFRFDAPLDMRMNKRAGMTAADIVNNYDDEQLSTLFHLYGDMRNARRVAKAIVKARAASPILTTTQFIESIDSEIGREREKKELAKAFQALRIEVNEEMEALREMLTAAIRLLRPGGRLSVITYHSVEDRIVKNMLRAGNLEGKMEQDFFGRVTSPMAPLSNKVIAPSEEEQINNPRSRSAKLRIGIKQ
;
A
#
# COMPACT_ATOMS: atom_id res chain seq x y z
N MET A 1 -7.34 24.35 -27.90
CA MET A 1 -8.14 23.60 -26.93
C MET A 1 -7.20 23.31 -25.74
N VAL A 2 -7.37 24.04 -24.65
CA VAL A 2 -6.62 23.81 -23.41
C VAL A 2 -7.12 22.48 -22.85
N LYS A 3 -6.28 21.43 -22.86
CA LYS A 3 -6.57 20.21 -22.11
C LYS A 3 -6.69 20.62 -20.65
N THR A 4 -7.89 20.52 -20.11
CA THR A 4 -8.16 20.57 -18.68
C THR A 4 -7.13 19.66 -18.01
N ILE A 5 -6.29 20.24 -17.15
CA ILE A 5 -5.45 19.48 -16.22
C ILE A 5 -6.45 18.70 -15.39
N GLU A 6 -6.61 17.40 -15.69
CA GLU A 6 -7.32 16.49 -14.79
C GLU A 6 -6.73 16.70 -13.42
N THR A 7 -7.58 16.99 -12.47
CA THR A 7 -7.25 17.19 -11.06
C THR A 7 -6.63 15.88 -10.55
N TYR A 8 -5.34 15.74 -10.74
CA TYR A 8 -4.58 14.63 -10.19
C TYR A 8 -4.75 14.69 -8.66
N HIS A 9 -5.14 13.60 -8.11
CA HIS A 9 -5.46 13.37 -6.70
C HIS A 9 -4.45 14.06 -5.77
N VAL A 10 -4.93 14.89 -4.86
CA VAL A 10 -4.10 15.45 -3.79
C VAL A 10 -3.59 14.28 -2.95
N PRO A 11 -2.26 14.11 -2.79
CA PRO A 11 -1.71 13.02 -1.99
C PRO A 11 -2.23 13.09 -0.54
N VAL A 12 -2.53 11.94 0.04
CA VAL A 12 -3.06 11.86 1.39
C VAL A 12 -1.95 12.19 2.40
N LEU A 13 -2.25 13.03 3.40
CA LEU A 13 -1.31 13.42 4.46
C LEU A 13 0.06 13.90 3.89
N LEU A 14 0.03 14.60 2.75
CA LEU A 14 1.23 15.01 2.01
C LEU A 14 2.24 15.73 2.90
N LYS A 15 1.77 16.76 3.61
CA LYS A 15 2.64 17.58 4.45
C LYS A 15 3.18 16.79 5.63
N GLU A 16 2.31 16.09 6.33
CA GLU A 16 2.65 15.36 7.55
C GLU A 16 3.62 14.20 7.28
N SER A 17 3.43 13.49 6.16
CA SER A 17 4.27 12.36 5.80
C SER A 17 5.67 12.79 5.37
N VAL A 18 5.78 13.89 4.61
CA VAL A 18 7.06 14.41 4.14
C VAL A 18 7.78 15.20 5.23
N ASP A 19 7.07 15.99 6.05
CA ASP A 19 7.65 16.63 7.26
C ASP A 19 8.21 15.57 8.22
N GLY A 20 7.52 14.43 8.32
CA GLY A 20 7.94 13.28 9.11
C GLY A 20 9.27 12.68 8.71
N LEU A 21 9.70 12.82 7.47
CA LEU A 21 11.01 12.38 6.99
C LEU A 21 12.17 13.25 7.47
N ASP A 22 11.92 14.51 7.90
CA ASP A 22 12.96 15.47 8.33
C ASP A 22 14.09 15.61 7.30
N ILE A 23 13.70 15.98 6.09
CA ILE A 23 14.55 15.90 4.91
C ILE A 23 15.81 16.73 5.06
N GLN A 24 16.96 16.06 4.95
CA GLN A 24 18.27 16.65 4.82
C GLN A 24 18.56 16.94 3.34
N THR A 25 19.03 18.12 3.01
CA THR A 25 19.17 18.57 1.62
C THR A 25 20.06 17.68 0.74
N ASP A 26 21.07 17.07 1.32
CA ASP A 26 22.03 16.21 0.62
C ASP A 26 21.75 14.70 0.85
N GLY A 27 20.58 14.36 1.44
CA GLY A 27 20.21 13.00 1.81
C GLY A 27 19.69 12.17 0.65
N THR A 28 19.65 10.85 0.87
CA THR A 28 19.11 9.85 -0.07
C THR A 28 17.79 9.31 0.47
N TYR A 29 16.75 9.47 -0.33
CA TYR A 29 15.37 9.09 0.03
C TYR A 29 14.78 8.10 -0.94
N VAL A 30 13.81 7.35 -0.44
CA VAL A 30 12.99 6.45 -1.27
C VAL A 30 11.51 6.72 -1.01
N ASP A 31 10.76 6.91 -2.09
CA ASP A 31 9.30 6.80 -2.12
C ASP A 31 8.95 5.47 -2.76
N VAL A 32 8.44 4.52 -1.98
CA VAL A 32 8.17 3.16 -2.49
C VAL A 32 6.82 3.05 -3.22
N THR A 33 6.08 4.16 -3.32
CA THR A 33 4.70 4.23 -3.86
C THR A 33 4.50 5.50 -4.69
N PHE A 34 5.19 5.57 -5.84
CA PHE A 34 5.19 6.79 -6.69
C PHE A 34 3.80 7.25 -7.10
N GLY A 35 2.96 6.34 -7.62
CA GLY A 35 1.59 6.63 -8.07
C GLY A 35 1.51 7.83 -9.03
N GLY A 36 0.92 8.93 -8.56
CA GLY A 36 0.85 10.21 -9.29
C GLY A 36 2.05 11.13 -9.06
N GLY A 37 3.05 10.73 -8.29
CA GLY A 37 4.27 11.48 -8.03
C GLY A 37 4.12 12.65 -7.07
N GLY A 38 3.02 12.73 -6.31
CA GLY A 38 2.77 13.86 -5.43
C GLY A 38 3.73 13.93 -4.25
N HIS A 39 3.90 12.85 -3.49
CA HIS A 39 4.87 12.75 -2.39
C HIS A 39 6.30 12.89 -2.94
N SER A 40 6.62 12.21 -4.03
CA SER A 40 7.93 12.30 -4.69
C SER A 40 8.28 13.72 -5.10
N ARG A 41 7.32 14.50 -5.63
CA ARG A 41 7.53 15.90 -6.01
C ARG A 41 7.85 16.77 -4.79
N GLU A 42 7.13 16.58 -3.70
CA GLU A 42 7.36 17.31 -2.46
C GLU A 42 8.73 16.97 -1.86
N ILE A 43 9.12 15.70 -1.84
CA ILE A 43 10.47 15.28 -1.39
C ILE A 43 11.54 15.91 -2.26
N LEU A 44 11.42 15.78 -3.60
CA LEU A 44 12.40 16.31 -4.56
C LEU A 44 12.56 17.83 -4.45
N GLY A 45 11.44 18.52 -4.18
CA GLY A 45 11.45 19.98 -3.96
C GLY A 45 12.24 20.44 -2.73
N ARG A 46 12.42 19.56 -1.74
CA ARG A 46 13.19 19.85 -0.51
C ARG A 46 14.66 19.42 -0.61
N LEU A 47 15.02 18.61 -1.63
CA LEU A 47 16.38 18.15 -1.83
C LEU A 47 17.27 19.24 -2.47
N GLY A 48 18.51 19.30 -2.01
CA GLY A 48 19.58 20.08 -2.63
C GLY A 48 20.23 19.35 -3.81
N LYS A 49 21.26 19.94 -4.38
CA LYS A 49 21.94 19.43 -5.59
C LYS A 49 22.60 18.05 -5.42
N LYS A 50 22.94 17.67 -4.18
CA LYS A 50 23.60 16.38 -3.87
C LYS A 50 22.62 15.32 -3.37
N GLY A 51 21.39 15.73 -3.02
CA GLY A 51 20.35 14.79 -2.58
C GLY A 51 19.85 13.93 -3.73
N HIS A 52 19.30 12.76 -3.40
CA HIS A 52 18.75 11.84 -4.40
C HIS A 52 17.46 11.21 -3.94
N LEU A 53 16.51 11.05 -4.86
CA LEU A 53 15.23 10.37 -4.65
C LEU A 53 15.09 9.20 -5.61
N TYR A 54 14.88 8.01 -5.05
CA TYR A 54 14.44 6.83 -5.79
C TYR A 54 12.94 6.65 -5.56
N SER A 55 12.17 6.50 -6.65
CA SER A 55 10.73 6.29 -6.52
C SER A 55 10.30 5.01 -7.23
N PHE A 56 9.55 4.18 -6.51
CA PHE A 56 9.12 2.86 -6.98
C PHE A 56 7.64 2.88 -7.34
N ASP A 57 7.31 2.17 -8.42
CA ASP A 57 5.97 1.69 -8.67
C ASP A 57 6.02 0.44 -9.55
N GLN A 58 5.12 -0.50 -9.32
CA GLN A 58 5.02 -1.71 -10.15
C GLN A 58 4.06 -1.53 -11.33
N ASP A 59 3.20 -0.50 -11.28
CA ASP A 59 2.24 -0.23 -12.35
C ASP A 59 2.90 0.53 -13.51
N ALA A 60 2.61 0.09 -14.72
CA ALA A 60 3.03 0.79 -15.93
C ALA A 60 2.39 2.18 -16.06
N ASP A 61 1.16 2.32 -15.55
CA ASP A 61 0.42 3.57 -15.64
C ASP A 61 1.03 4.65 -14.74
N ALA A 62 1.68 4.26 -13.63
CA ALA A 62 2.45 5.17 -12.78
C ALA A 62 3.68 5.75 -13.51
N GLU A 63 4.36 4.95 -14.34
CA GLU A 63 5.49 5.42 -15.16
C GLU A 63 5.06 6.52 -16.15
N ALA A 64 3.83 6.46 -16.66
CA ALA A 64 3.29 7.50 -17.54
C ALA A 64 3.10 8.86 -16.84
N ASN A 65 3.06 8.88 -15.49
CA ASN A 65 2.95 10.10 -14.68
C ASN A 65 4.31 10.81 -14.47
N ILE A 66 5.40 10.24 -14.98
CA ILE A 66 6.71 10.90 -14.98
C ILE A 66 6.68 12.07 -15.96
N GLY A 67 6.25 13.23 -15.46
CA GLY A 67 6.23 14.48 -16.20
C GLY A 67 7.63 15.10 -16.33
N GLU A 68 7.68 16.28 -16.99
CA GLU A 68 8.93 17.03 -17.19
C GLU A 68 9.69 17.30 -15.88
N THR A 69 8.97 17.56 -14.79
CA THR A 69 9.56 17.83 -13.47
C THR A 69 10.50 16.72 -12.97
N PHE A 70 10.21 15.46 -13.34
CA PHE A 70 11.01 14.30 -12.91
C PHE A 70 12.00 13.87 -13.98
N ARG A 71 11.61 13.94 -15.25
CA ARG A 71 12.36 13.35 -16.37
C ARG A 71 13.76 13.92 -16.52
N ASP A 72 13.90 15.23 -16.32
CA ASP A 72 15.16 15.95 -16.53
C ASP A 72 15.92 16.22 -15.23
N ASP A 73 15.39 15.80 -14.07
CA ASP A 73 16.04 16.00 -12.79
C ASP A 73 17.01 14.84 -12.47
N GLN A 74 18.31 15.13 -12.50
CA GLN A 74 19.36 14.16 -12.22
C GLN A 74 19.34 13.61 -10.79
N ARG A 75 18.59 14.25 -9.89
CA ARG A 75 18.40 13.81 -8.51
C ARG A 75 17.28 12.77 -8.37
N PHE A 76 16.61 12.43 -9.46
CA PHE A 76 15.48 11.53 -9.47
C PHE A 76 15.76 10.25 -10.25
N THR A 77 15.38 9.11 -9.69
CA THR A 77 15.42 7.81 -10.37
C THR A 77 14.10 7.09 -10.16
N PHE A 78 13.40 6.81 -11.25
CA PHE A 78 12.22 5.97 -11.20
C PHE A 78 12.60 4.49 -11.34
N VAL A 79 12.02 3.64 -10.48
CA VAL A 79 12.26 2.20 -10.46
C VAL A 79 10.94 1.47 -10.69
N ARG A 80 10.73 0.98 -11.92
CA ARG A 80 9.54 0.19 -12.24
C ARG A 80 9.63 -1.21 -11.65
N SER A 81 9.28 -1.33 -10.38
CA SER A 81 9.37 -2.59 -9.62
C SER A 81 8.43 -2.58 -8.43
N ASN A 82 8.08 -3.77 -7.96
CA ASN A 82 7.44 -3.92 -6.66
C ASN A 82 8.43 -3.53 -5.56
N PHE A 83 7.97 -2.79 -4.57
CA PHE A 83 8.76 -2.30 -3.45
C PHE A 83 9.34 -3.42 -2.56
N ARG A 84 8.85 -4.65 -2.65
CA ARG A 84 9.43 -5.81 -1.98
C ARG A 84 10.91 -6.01 -2.33
N TYR A 85 11.32 -5.57 -3.52
CA TYR A 85 12.70 -5.64 -4.01
C TYR A 85 13.55 -4.41 -3.65
N LEU A 86 13.13 -3.58 -2.69
CA LEU A 86 13.85 -2.38 -2.25
C LEU A 86 15.33 -2.64 -2.02
N ALA A 87 15.66 -3.67 -1.23
CA ALA A 87 17.06 -3.98 -0.93
C ALA A 87 17.89 -4.37 -2.17
N ASN A 88 17.27 -5.07 -3.13
CA ASN A 88 17.92 -5.48 -4.35
C ASN A 88 18.28 -4.28 -5.24
N TRP A 89 17.33 -3.35 -5.38
CA TRP A 89 17.52 -2.15 -6.18
C TRP A 89 18.50 -1.18 -5.53
N MET A 90 18.46 -0.98 -4.22
CA MET A 90 19.44 -0.13 -3.54
C MET A 90 20.86 -0.68 -3.71
N ARG A 91 21.02 -1.99 -3.59
CA ARG A 91 22.33 -2.64 -3.90
C ARG A 91 22.75 -2.46 -5.37
N TYR A 92 21.80 -2.57 -6.31
CA TYR A 92 22.09 -2.35 -7.74
C TYR A 92 22.59 -0.92 -8.01
N TYR A 93 22.01 0.07 -7.35
CA TYR A 93 22.45 1.47 -7.46
C TYR A 93 23.64 1.83 -6.58
N GLY A 94 24.20 0.89 -5.82
CA GLY A 94 25.34 1.14 -4.92
C GLY A 94 24.96 1.97 -3.68
N VAL A 95 23.68 2.00 -3.32
CA VAL A 95 23.17 2.73 -2.14
C VAL A 95 23.23 1.82 -0.92
N GLU A 96 24.11 2.13 0.02
CA GLU A 96 24.28 1.36 1.26
C GLU A 96 23.38 1.83 2.39
N GLN A 97 23.09 3.13 2.44
CA GLN A 97 22.29 3.74 3.49
C GLN A 97 21.28 4.76 2.94
N LEU A 98 20.15 4.86 3.61
CA LEU A 98 19.06 5.80 3.30
C LEU A 98 18.84 6.76 4.47
N ASP A 99 18.53 8.02 4.16
CA ASP A 99 18.09 9.01 5.12
C ASP A 99 16.61 8.88 5.47
N GLY A 100 15.80 8.45 4.51
CA GLY A 100 14.39 8.21 4.75
C GLY A 100 13.70 7.37 3.70
N VAL A 101 12.61 6.72 4.13
CA VAL A 101 11.72 5.93 3.28
C VAL A 101 10.28 6.38 3.53
N LEU A 102 9.55 6.68 2.46
CA LEU A 102 8.12 6.96 2.47
C LEU A 102 7.36 5.84 1.78
N ALA A 103 6.23 5.46 2.35
CA ALA A 103 5.27 4.54 1.75
C ALA A 103 3.85 5.07 1.93
N ASP A 104 3.12 5.27 0.84
CA ASP A 104 1.67 5.51 0.81
C ASP A 104 1.00 4.24 0.29
N LEU A 105 0.63 3.34 1.23
CA LEU A 105 0.17 2.00 0.90
C LEU A 105 -1.23 1.97 0.29
N GLY A 106 -1.59 0.85 -0.29
CA GLY A 106 -2.90 0.61 -0.87
C GLY A 106 -2.93 0.76 -2.39
N VAL A 107 -4.09 1.14 -2.92
CA VAL A 107 -4.31 1.28 -4.37
C VAL A 107 -4.36 2.74 -4.77
N SER A 108 -3.79 3.05 -5.93
CA SER A 108 -3.95 4.37 -6.50
C SER A 108 -5.42 4.63 -6.86
N SER A 109 -5.82 5.90 -6.86
CA SER A 109 -7.15 6.28 -7.31
C SER A 109 -7.43 5.84 -8.74
N HIS A 110 -6.39 5.83 -9.58
CA HIS A 110 -6.47 5.35 -10.95
C HIS A 110 -6.96 3.90 -11.04
N HIS A 111 -6.45 3.00 -10.18
CA HIS A 111 -6.93 1.61 -10.15
C HIS A 111 -8.41 1.48 -9.80
N LEU A 112 -8.91 2.30 -8.87
CA LEU A 112 -10.31 2.26 -8.43
C LEU A 112 -11.27 2.90 -9.45
N ASP A 113 -10.77 3.80 -10.28
CA ASP A 113 -11.54 4.52 -11.30
C ASP A 113 -11.44 3.85 -12.67
N ASP A 114 -10.51 2.92 -12.88
CA ASP A 114 -10.41 2.11 -14.11
C ASP A 114 -11.50 1.03 -14.13
N GLU A 115 -12.47 1.22 -15.02
CA GLU A 115 -13.62 0.35 -15.18
C GLU A 115 -13.28 -1.06 -15.71
N GLN A 116 -12.03 -1.30 -16.14
CA GLN A 116 -11.63 -2.57 -16.77
C GLN A 116 -10.74 -3.46 -15.89
N ARG A 117 -10.32 -2.96 -14.71
CA ARG A 117 -9.33 -3.67 -13.87
C ARG A 117 -9.93 -4.47 -12.71
N GLY A 118 -11.24 -4.35 -12.47
CA GLY A 118 -11.94 -5.14 -11.45
C GLY A 118 -11.67 -4.75 -9.99
N PHE A 119 -10.99 -3.62 -9.71
CA PHE A 119 -10.73 -3.16 -8.35
C PHE A 119 -11.96 -2.58 -7.64
N SER A 120 -12.99 -2.21 -8.40
CA SER A 120 -14.18 -1.55 -7.89
C SER A 120 -15.44 -2.38 -8.14
N PHE A 121 -16.33 -2.44 -7.16
CA PHE A 121 -17.65 -3.04 -7.29
C PHE A 121 -18.70 -2.10 -7.92
N ARG A 122 -18.26 -0.95 -8.44
CA ARG A 122 -19.16 0.05 -9.11
C ARG A 122 -19.43 -0.32 -10.55
N PHE A 123 -18.55 -1.10 -11.17
CA PHE A 123 -18.57 -1.43 -12.59
C PHE A 123 -18.57 -2.94 -12.76
N ASP A 124 -19.23 -3.41 -13.82
CA ASP A 124 -19.06 -4.80 -14.25
C ASP A 124 -17.80 -4.89 -15.10
N ALA A 125 -16.81 -5.61 -14.58
CA ALA A 125 -15.49 -5.72 -15.15
C ALA A 125 -14.94 -7.15 -15.03
N PRO A 126 -13.93 -7.53 -15.82
CA PRO A 126 -13.16 -8.74 -15.54
C PRO A 126 -12.66 -8.73 -14.10
N LEU A 127 -12.79 -9.83 -13.38
CA LEU A 127 -12.35 -9.96 -11.98
C LEU A 127 -10.82 -10.20 -11.95
N ASP A 128 -10.04 -9.17 -12.33
CA ASP A 128 -8.58 -9.26 -12.46
C ASP A 128 -7.86 -8.83 -11.17
N MET A 129 -7.95 -7.57 -10.77
CA MET A 129 -7.34 -6.93 -9.59
C MET A 129 -5.81 -6.93 -9.54
N ARG A 130 -5.09 -7.31 -10.60
CA ARG A 130 -3.63 -7.25 -10.62
C ARG A 130 -3.12 -5.83 -10.80
N MET A 131 -2.24 -5.35 -9.94
CA MET A 131 -1.49 -4.10 -10.13
C MET A 131 -0.46 -4.27 -11.25
N ASN A 132 0.23 -5.40 -11.29
CA ASN A 132 1.12 -5.78 -12.40
C ASN A 132 0.42 -6.79 -13.32
N LYS A 133 -0.07 -6.33 -14.49
CA LYS A 133 -0.78 -7.17 -15.47
C LYS A 133 0.07 -8.30 -16.08
N ARG A 134 1.40 -8.29 -15.89
CA ARG A 134 2.32 -9.26 -16.50
C ARG A 134 2.54 -10.52 -15.66
N ALA A 135 2.10 -10.53 -14.41
CA ALA A 135 2.40 -11.62 -13.49
C ALA A 135 1.24 -11.89 -12.53
N GLY A 136 1.29 -13.07 -11.91
CA GLY A 136 0.41 -13.47 -10.83
C GLY A 136 -0.96 -14.00 -11.29
N MET A 137 -1.70 -14.50 -10.31
CA MET A 137 -3.07 -14.94 -10.47
C MET A 137 -4.01 -13.73 -10.45
N THR A 138 -5.10 -13.83 -11.19
CA THR A 138 -6.20 -12.87 -11.12
C THR A 138 -7.11 -13.17 -9.92
N ALA A 139 -7.96 -12.22 -9.54
CA ALA A 139 -8.98 -12.49 -8.53
C ALA A 139 -9.96 -13.57 -8.99
N ALA A 140 -10.23 -13.67 -10.31
CA ALA A 140 -11.01 -14.78 -10.87
C ALA A 140 -10.33 -16.13 -10.64
N ASP A 141 -9.01 -16.23 -10.80
CA ASP A 141 -8.27 -17.45 -10.53
C ASP A 141 -8.39 -17.87 -9.06
N ILE A 142 -8.29 -16.92 -8.15
CA ILE A 142 -8.43 -17.16 -6.70
C ILE A 142 -9.82 -17.71 -6.37
N VAL A 143 -10.89 -17.03 -6.78
CA VAL A 143 -12.25 -17.45 -6.41
C VAL A 143 -12.65 -18.77 -7.07
N ASN A 144 -12.07 -19.10 -8.23
CA ASN A 144 -12.39 -20.35 -8.93
C ASN A 144 -11.52 -21.53 -8.49
N ASN A 145 -10.29 -21.33 -8.00
CA ASN A 145 -9.36 -22.42 -7.73
C ASN A 145 -9.06 -22.66 -6.25
N TYR A 146 -9.13 -21.64 -5.38
CA TYR A 146 -8.90 -21.82 -3.94
C TYR A 146 -9.99 -22.70 -3.33
N ASP A 147 -9.60 -23.55 -2.38
CA ASP A 147 -10.59 -24.33 -1.63
C ASP A 147 -11.37 -23.47 -0.60
N ASP A 148 -12.36 -24.08 0.03
CA ASP A 148 -13.22 -23.44 1.05
C ASP A 148 -12.41 -22.88 2.23
N GLU A 149 -11.39 -23.61 2.71
CA GLU A 149 -10.56 -23.20 3.84
C GLU A 149 -9.63 -22.02 3.47
N GLN A 150 -9.03 -22.07 2.29
CA GLN A 150 -8.21 -20.99 1.75
C GLN A 150 -9.01 -19.70 1.58
N LEU A 151 -10.20 -19.78 0.95
CA LEU A 151 -11.08 -18.62 0.79
C LEU A 151 -11.55 -18.08 2.15
N SER A 152 -11.94 -18.96 3.07
CA SER A 152 -12.36 -18.55 4.42
C SER A 152 -11.24 -17.81 5.16
N THR A 153 -10.03 -18.33 5.07
CA THR A 153 -8.83 -17.72 5.68
C THR A 153 -8.56 -16.35 5.09
N LEU A 154 -8.59 -16.23 3.76
CA LEU A 154 -8.40 -14.99 3.01
C LEU A 154 -9.39 -13.91 3.45
N PHE A 155 -10.70 -14.19 3.40
CA PHE A 155 -11.73 -13.22 3.78
C PHE A 155 -11.71 -12.87 5.27
N HIS A 156 -11.31 -13.80 6.13
CA HIS A 156 -11.13 -13.53 7.55
C HIS A 156 -9.92 -12.63 7.82
N LEU A 157 -8.74 -12.98 7.30
CA LEU A 157 -7.49 -12.29 7.60
C LEU A 157 -7.41 -10.90 6.94
N TYR A 158 -7.81 -10.80 5.66
CA TYR A 158 -7.62 -9.59 4.88
C TYR A 158 -8.89 -8.75 4.74
N GLY A 159 -10.06 -9.38 4.84
CA GLY A 159 -11.34 -8.69 4.81
C GLY A 159 -11.91 -8.33 6.18
N ASP A 160 -11.37 -8.88 7.26
CA ASP A 160 -11.98 -8.75 8.61
C ASP A 160 -13.47 -9.13 8.59
N MET A 161 -13.81 -10.20 7.85
CA MET A 161 -15.18 -10.66 7.66
C MET A 161 -15.52 -11.72 8.71
N ARG A 162 -16.51 -11.43 9.58
CA ARG A 162 -16.96 -12.39 10.60
C ARG A 162 -17.66 -13.63 10.03
N ASN A 163 -18.25 -13.49 8.85
CA ASN A 163 -18.96 -14.53 8.12
C ASN A 163 -18.12 -15.18 7.01
N ALA A 164 -16.79 -15.05 7.05
CA ALA A 164 -15.85 -15.52 6.02
C ALA A 164 -16.10 -16.96 5.55
N ARG A 165 -16.40 -17.90 6.49
CA ARG A 165 -16.73 -19.30 6.14
C ARG A 165 -17.98 -19.43 5.29
N ARG A 166 -19.02 -18.60 5.55
CA ARG A 166 -20.26 -18.64 4.76
C ARG A 166 -20.02 -18.07 3.37
N VAL A 167 -19.29 -16.95 3.29
CA VAL A 167 -18.87 -16.34 2.02
C VAL A 167 -18.06 -17.33 1.19
N ALA A 168 -17.08 -18.03 1.77
CA ALA A 168 -16.30 -19.05 1.08
C ALA A 168 -17.17 -20.17 0.51
N LYS A 169 -18.12 -20.72 1.31
CA LYS A 169 -19.04 -21.75 0.86
C LYS A 169 -19.97 -21.26 -0.25
N ALA A 170 -20.44 -20.02 -0.19
CA ALA A 170 -21.27 -19.44 -1.22
C ALA A 170 -20.51 -19.36 -2.57
N ILE A 171 -19.26 -18.91 -2.55
CA ILE A 171 -18.39 -18.88 -3.73
C ILE A 171 -18.18 -20.27 -4.30
N VAL A 172 -17.80 -21.26 -3.47
CA VAL A 172 -17.59 -22.66 -3.90
C VAL A 172 -18.84 -23.23 -4.52
N LYS A 173 -20.01 -22.95 -3.94
CA LYS A 173 -21.31 -23.38 -4.51
C LYS A 173 -21.61 -22.71 -5.85
N ALA A 174 -21.39 -21.40 -5.95
CA ALA A 174 -21.67 -20.64 -7.18
C ALA A 174 -20.78 -21.08 -8.35
N ARG A 175 -19.46 -21.20 -8.13
CA ARG A 175 -18.51 -21.61 -9.17
C ARG A 175 -18.71 -23.04 -9.67
N ALA A 176 -19.33 -23.91 -8.86
CA ALA A 176 -19.68 -25.28 -9.30
C ALA A 176 -20.74 -25.27 -10.40
N ALA A 177 -21.55 -24.23 -10.52
CA ALA A 177 -22.54 -24.07 -11.57
C ALA A 177 -21.95 -23.33 -12.80
N SER A 178 -21.16 -22.31 -12.60
CA SER A 178 -20.50 -21.53 -13.65
C SER A 178 -19.30 -20.79 -13.08
N PRO A 179 -18.16 -20.71 -13.81
CA PRO A 179 -17.00 -19.94 -13.39
C PRO A 179 -17.35 -18.47 -13.11
N ILE A 180 -16.75 -17.90 -12.06
CA ILE A 180 -16.90 -16.50 -11.66
C ILE A 180 -15.80 -15.71 -12.33
N LEU A 181 -16.15 -14.91 -13.35
CA LEU A 181 -15.19 -14.21 -14.21
C LEU A 181 -15.28 -12.67 -14.12
N THR A 182 -16.41 -12.16 -13.60
CA THR A 182 -16.64 -10.71 -13.52
C THR A 182 -16.94 -10.27 -12.09
N THR A 183 -16.80 -8.99 -11.85
CA THR A 183 -17.13 -8.36 -10.56
C THR A 183 -18.60 -8.57 -10.19
N THR A 184 -19.51 -8.46 -11.15
CA THR A 184 -20.94 -8.70 -10.93
C THR A 184 -21.20 -10.15 -10.52
N GLN A 185 -20.64 -11.12 -11.23
CA GLN A 185 -20.78 -12.54 -10.88
C GLN A 185 -20.22 -12.85 -9.48
N PHE A 186 -19.11 -12.19 -9.10
CA PHE A 186 -18.56 -12.34 -7.76
C PHE A 186 -19.52 -11.78 -6.70
N ILE A 187 -20.07 -10.58 -6.92
CA ILE A 187 -21.05 -9.96 -6.01
C ILE A 187 -22.27 -10.87 -5.86
N GLU A 188 -22.85 -11.34 -6.95
CA GLU A 188 -24.00 -12.25 -6.96
C GLU A 188 -23.72 -13.55 -6.19
N SER A 189 -22.49 -14.09 -6.30
CA SER A 189 -22.10 -15.30 -5.61
C SER A 189 -22.14 -15.21 -4.09
N ILE A 190 -21.98 -14.00 -3.53
CA ILE A 190 -21.90 -13.74 -2.08
C ILE A 190 -23.08 -12.91 -1.55
N ASP A 191 -24.01 -12.48 -2.39
CA ASP A 191 -25.10 -11.58 -2.05
C ASP A 191 -25.95 -12.09 -0.87
N SER A 192 -26.26 -13.38 -0.81
CA SER A 192 -27.01 -13.99 0.28
C SER A 192 -26.32 -13.91 1.65
N GLU A 193 -24.99 -13.70 1.65
CA GLU A 193 -24.15 -13.66 2.85
C GLU A 193 -23.83 -12.23 3.29
N ILE A 194 -24.20 -11.24 2.48
CA ILE A 194 -23.98 -9.83 2.73
C ILE A 194 -25.28 -9.17 3.23
N GLY A 195 -25.24 -8.60 4.42
CA GLY A 195 -26.39 -7.89 4.98
C GLY A 195 -26.68 -6.58 4.25
N ARG A 196 -27.91 -6.38 3.78
CA ARG A 196 -28.34 -5.20 3.01
C ARG A 196 -28.00 -3.85 3.66
N GLU A 197 -28.12 -3.75 5.00
CA GLU A 197 -27.80 -2.52 5.72
C GLU A 197 -26.32 -2.10 5.66
N ARG A 198 -25.41 -3.05 5.39
CA ARG A 198 -23.96 -2.85 5.36
C ARG A 198 -23.33 -3.31 4.06
N GLU A 199 -24.13 -3.52 3.04
CA GLU A 199 -23.72 -4.10 1.76
C GLU A 199 -22.43 -3.47 1.21
N LYS A 200 -22.38 -2.16 1.00
CA LYS A 200 -21.20 -1.47 0.48
C LYS A 200 -19.95 -1.70 1.34
N LYS A 201 -20.11 -1.76 2.66
CA LYS A 201 -18.98 -1.99 3.56
C LYS A 201 -18.46 -3.43 3.48
N GLU A 202 -19.35 -4.39 3.43
CA GLU A 202 -18.97 -5.80 3.35
C GLU A 202 -18.41 -6.14 1.96
N LEU A 203 -18.95 -5.57 0.88
CA LEU A 203 -18.38 -5.66 -0.46
C LEU A 203 -16.97 -5.05 -0.50
N ALA A 204 -16.77 -3.86 0.07
CA ALA A 204 -15.45 -3.24 0.14
C ALA A 204 -14.42 -4.16 0.84
N LYS A 205 -14.82 -4.85 1.90
CA LYS A 205 -13.97 -5.82 2.61
C LYS A 205 -13.65 -7.05 1.75
N ALA A 206 -14.63 -7.57 1.03
CA ALA A 206 -14.45 -8.72 0.16
C ALA A 206 -13.50 -8.39 -1.00
N PHE A 207 -13.68 -7.24 -1.65
CA PHE A 207 -12.80 -6.74 -2.70
C PHE A 207 -11.39 -6.45 -2.17
N GLN A 208 -11.28 -5.83 -0.98
CA GLN A 208 -9.99 -5.63 -0.31
C GLN A 208 -9.26 -6.96 -0.08
N ALA A 209 -9.96 -7.99 0.41
CA ALA A 209 -9.35 -9.28 0.69
C ALA A 209 -8.77 -9.92 -0.58
N LEU A 210 -9.54 -9.95 -1.67
CA LEU A 210 -9.07 -10.47 -2.97
C LEU A 210 -7.88 -9.67 -3.50
N ARG A 211 -7.95 -8.33 -3.43
CA ARG A 211 -6.88 -7.45 -3.91
C ARG A 211 -5.56 -7.72 -3.18
N ILE A 212 -5.62 -7.82 -1.86
CA ILE A 212 -4.45 -8.10 -1.01
C ILE A 212 -3.80 -9.42 -1.41
N GLU A 213 -4.60 -10.46 -1.63
CA GLU A 213 -4.11 -11.77 -2.04
C GLU A 213 -3.51 -11.76 -3.43
N VAL A 214 -4.23 -11.22 -4.44
CA VAL A 214 -3.78 -11.11 -5.83
C VAL A 214 -2.42 -10.44 -5.95
N ASN A 215 -2.19 -9.40 -5.16
CA ASN A 215 -0.98 -8.58 -5.25
C ASN A 215 0.07 -8.93 -4.17
N GLU A 216 -0.18 -9.97 -3.35
CA GLU A 216 0.70 -10.37 -2.24
C GLU A 216 1.09 -9.17 -1.35
N GLU A 217 0.14 -8.25 -1.11
CA GLU A 217 0.43 -6.94 -0.50
C GLU A 217 1.06 -7.08 0.88
N MET A 218 0.63 -8.05 1.68
CA MET A 218 1.15 -8.22 3.05
C MET A 218 2.57 -8.77 3.06
N GLU A 219 2.92 -9.66 2.15
CA GLU A 219 4.29 -10.17 2.02
C GLU A 219 5.22 -9.07 1.49
N ALA A 220 4.78 -8.35 0.46
CA ALA A 220 5.54 -7.22 -0.07
C ALA A 220 5.80 -6.16 1.01
N LEU A 221 4.79 -5.84 1.84
CA LEU A 221 4.94 -4.91 2.97
C LEU A 221 5.97 -5.40 3.99
N ARG A 222 5.93 -6.68 4.37
CA ARG A 222 6.89 -7.26 5.33
C ARG A 222 8.32 -7.19 4.80
N GLU A 223 8.53 -7.57 3.56
CA GLU A 223 9.84 -7.54 2.89
C GLU A 223 10.36 -6.10 2.78
N MET A 224 9.51 -5.16 2.38
CA MET A 224 9.85 -3.73 2.28
C MET A 224 10.24 -3.15 3.64
N LEU A 225 9.43 -3.36 4.68
CA LEU A 225 9.72 -2.85 6.03
C LEU A 225 11.05 -3.40 6.57
N THR A 226 11.29 -4.69 6.38
CA THR A 226 12.55 -5.33 6.79
C THR A 226 13.74 -4.72 6.05
N ALA A 227 13.60 -4.50 4.74
CA ALA A 227 14.64 -3.88 3.93
C ALA A 227 14.87 -2.41 4.32
N ALA A 228 13.80 -1.64 4.52
CA ALA A 228 13.87 -0.24 4.92
C ALA A 228 14.61 -0.06 6.25
N ILE A 229 14.25 -0.84 7.27
CA ILE A 229 14.92 -0.77 8.57
C ILE A 229 16.41 -1.09 8.47
N ARG A 230 16.78 -2.06 7.64
CA ARG A 230 18.19 -2.41 7.43
C ARG A 230 18.98 -1.32 6.70
N LEU A 231 18.36 -0.66 5.72
CA LEU A 231 18.99 0.36 4.89
C LEU A 231 19.01 1.74 5.55
N LEU A 232 18.08 2.05 6.45
CA LEU A 232 18.08 3.32 7.15
C LEU A 232 19.34 3.47 8.02
N ARG A 233 20.02 4.62 7.87
CA ARG A 233 21.09 5.03 8.78
C ARG A 233 20.53 5.36 10.18
N PRO A 234 21.34 5.34 11.25
CA PRO A 234 20.91 5.87 12.54
C PRO A 234 20.39 7.32 12.40
N GLY A 235 19.21 7.59 12.99
CA GLY A 235 18.48 8.85 12.81
C GLY A 235 17.64 8.94 11.54
N GLY A 236 17.81 8.03 10.58
CA GLY A 236 16.97 7.96 9.39
C GLY A 236 15.51 7.64 9.70
N ARG A 237 14.58 8.05 8.86
CA ARG A 237 13.15 7.99 9.15
C ARG A 237 12.35 7.12 8.17
N LEU A 238 11.38 6.40 8.72
CA LEU A 238 10.40 5.63 7.98
C LEU A 238 9.02 6.25 8.19
N SER A 239 8.39 6.72 7.13
CA SER A 239 7.07 7.37 7.10
C SER A 239 6.11 6.50 6.31
N VAL A 240 5.06 5.93 6.96
CA VAL A 240 4.15 4.97 6.33
C VAL A 240 2.70 5.36 6.54
N ILE A 241 1.97 5.53 5.45
CA ILE A 241 0.53 5.72 5.42
C ILE A 241 -0.12 4.37 5.13
N THR A 242 -1.12 4.00 5.92
CA THR A 242 -1.88 2.75 5.82
C THR A 242 -3.37 3.05 5.74
N TYR A 243 -4.17 2.17 5.11
CA TYR A 243 -5.61 2.40 4.91
C TYR A 243 -6.50 1.35 5.57
N HIS A 244 -5.94 0.25 6.04
CA HIS A 244 -6.68 -0.77 6.76
C HIS A 244 -5.93 -1.35 7.97
N SER A 245 -6.65 -2.04 8.84
CA SER A 245 -6.15 -2.51 10.13
C SER A 245 -5.00 -3.52 10.03
N VAL A 246 -4.95 -4.29 8.96
CA VAL A 246 -3.91 -5.33 8.78
C VAL A 246 -2.55 -4.69 8.51
N GLU A 247 -2.50 -3.72 7.57
CA GLU A 247 -1.29 -2.91 7.31
C GLU A 247 -0.84 -2.17 8.57
N ASP A 248 -1.77 -1.42 9.18
CA ASP A 248 -1.48 -0.58 10.35
C ASP A 248 -0.87 -1.40 11.50
N ARG A 249 -1.36 -2.62 11.71
CA ARG A 249 -0.83 -3.53 12.73
C ARG A 249 0.61 -3.95 12.44
N ILE A 250 0.91 -4.32 11.19
CA ILE A 250 2.27 -4.72 10.77
C ILE A 250 3.24 -3.55 10.94
N VAL A 251 2.89 -2.37 10.43
CA VAL A 251 3.70 -1.15 10.55
C VAL A 251 3.91 -0.76 12.02
N LYS A 252 2.85 -0.76 12.83
CA LYS A 252 2.92 -0.48 14.26
C LYS A 252 3.87 -1.43 14.99
N ASN A 253 3.78 -2.74 14.74
CA ASN A 253 4.63 -3.74 15.35
C ASN A 253 6.10 -3.49 14.99
N MET A 254 6.36 -3.28 13.70
CA MET A 254 7.71 -3.05 13.20
C MET A 254 8.34 -1.78 13.78
N LEU A 255 7.61 -0.68 13.86
CA LEU A 255 8.13 0.57 14.43
C LEU A 255 8.33 0.49 15.94
N ARG A 256 7.50 -0.29 16.65
CA ARG A 256 7.55 -0.38 18.11
C ARG A 256 8.56 -1.43 18.60
N ALA A 257 8.57 -2.59 17.97
CA ALA A 257 9.31 -3.76 18.44
C ALA A 257 10.48 -4.14 17.53
N GLY A 258 10.58 -3.54 16.33
CA GLY A 258 11.57 -3.90 15.33
C GLY A 258 11.33 -5.25 14.65
N ASN A 259 10.17 -5.88 14.90
CA ASN A 259 9.78 -7.15 14.31
C ASN A 259 8.29 -7.18 13.95
N LEU A 260 7.91 -8.10 13.07
CA LEU A 260 6.56 -8.21 12.53
C LEU A 260 5.53 -8.70 13.55
N GLU A 261 5.97 -9.48 14.53
CA GLU A 261 5.14 -10.08 15.58
C GLU A 261 4.77 -9.07 16.69
N GLY A 262 5.52 -7.95 16.77
CA GLY A 262 5.35 -6.95 17.81
C GLY A 262 5.84 -7.42 19.19
N LYS A 263 6.72 -8.44 19.23
CA LYS A 263 7.33 -8.93 20.45
C LYS A 263 8.47 -8.01 20.85
N MET A 264 8.37 -7.46 22.06
CA MET A 264 9.40 -6.59 22.62
C MET A 264 10.58 -7.43 23.09
N GLU A 265 11.76 -7.18 22.55
CA GLU A 265 13.00 -7.73 23.04
C GLU A 265 13.57 -6.81 24.12
N GLN A 266 14.15 -7.40 25.17
CA GLN A 266 14.77 -6.66 26.28
C GLN A 266 16.20 -7.15 26.47
N ASP A 267 17.09 -6.21 26.81
CA ASP A 267 18.43 -6.54 27.23
C ASP A 267 18.42 -7.16 28.64
N PHE A 268 19.60 -7.55 29.13
CA PHE A 268 19.77 -8.14 30.46
C PHE A 268 19.27 -7.22 31.61
N PHE A 269 19.20 -5.92 31.35
CA PHE A 269 18.73 -4.91 32.31
C PHE A 269 17.24 -4.57 32.15
N GLY A 270 16.50 -5.29 31.30
CA GLY A 270 15.09 -5.05 31.04
C GLY A 270 14.80 -3.85 30.14
N ARG A 271 15.82 -3.26 29.49
CA ARG A 271 15.62 -2.17 28.53
C ARG A 271 15.19 -2.75 27.21
N VAL A 272 14.17 -2.12 26.62
CA VAL A 272 13.70 -2.52 25.29
C VAL A 272 14.78 -2.24 24.24
N THR A 273 15.15 -3.29 23.51
CA THR A 273 16.04 -3.19 22.36
C THR A 273 15.19 -3.26 21.09
N SER A 274 15.06 -2.15 20.39
CA SER A 274 14.39 -2.10 19.10
C SER A 274 15.23 -1.28 18.13
N PRO A 275 15.41 -1.75 16.89
CA PRO A 275 16.13 -0.98 15.87
C PRO A 275 15.39 0.29 15.45
N MET A 276 14.12 0.42 15.85
CA MET A 276 13.28 1.58 15.54
C MET A 276 12.62 2.12 16.81
N ALA A 277 12.39 3.43 16.83
CA ALA A 277 11.53 4.08 17.82
C ALA A 277 10.42 4.85 17.09
N PRO A 278 9.14 4.69 17.47
CA PRO A 278 8.07 5.51 16.92
C PRO A 278 8.27 6.97 17.31
N LEU A 279 8.12 7.90 16.36
CA LEU A 279 8.19 9.34 16.62
C LEU A 279 7.05 9.80 17.55
N SER A 280 5.90 9.13 17.45
CA SER A 280 4.75 9.30 18.33
C SER A 280 4.02 7.98 18.53
N ASN A 281 3.51 7.77 19.74
CA ASN A 281 2.63 6.64 20.02
C ASN A 281 1.23 6.82 19.42
N LYS A 282 0.85 8.05 19.10
CA LYS A 282 -0.42 8.38 18.44
C LYS A 282 -0.23 8.34 16.93
N VAL A 283 -1.21 7.77 16.26
CA VAL A 283 -1.31 7.81 14.81
C VAL A 283 -1.70 9.23 14.37
N ILE A 284 -1.17 9.70 13.25
CA ILE A 284 -1.60 10.92 12.59
C ILE A 284 -2.69 10.52 11.59
N ALA A 285 -3.85 11.16 11.69
CA ALA A 285 -4.99 10.96 10.80
C ALA A 285 -5.25 12.23 9.99
N PRO A 286 -5.85 12.12 8.80
CA PRO A 286 -6.24 13.27 7.99
C PRO A 286 -7.16 14.22 8.74
N SER A 287 -7.02 15.51 8.51
CA SER A 287 -7.91 16.54 9.04
C SER A 287 -9.35 16.38 8.50
N GLU A 288 -10.31 16.97 9.16
CA GLU A 288 -11.71 16.99 8.66
C GLU A 288 -11.78 17.65 7.28
N GLU A 289 -11.03 18.72 7.06
CA GLU A 289 -10.95 19.42 5.78
C GLU A 289 -10.40 18.51 4.68
N GLU A 290 -9.32 17.77 4.97
CA GLU A 290 -8.75 16.79 4.01
C GLU A 290 -9.76 15.68 3.70
N GLN A 291 -10.47 15.16 4.70
CA GLN A 291 -11.49 14.12 4.49
C GLN A 291 -12.69 14.59 3.67
N ILE A 292 -13.04 15.88 3.74
CA ILE A 292 -14.08 16.49 2.90
C ILE A 292 -13.59 16.61 1.46
N ASN A 293 -12.38 17.14 1.27
CA ASN A 293 -11.79 17.37 -0.05
C ASN A 293 -11.32 16.06 -0.73
N ASN A 294 -10.89 15.09 0.06
CA ASN A 294 -10.45 13.77 -0.38
C ASN A 294 -11.09 12.66 0.47
N PRO A 295 -12.32 12.20 0.17
CA PRO A 295 -13.02 11.17 0.95
C PRO A 295 -12.25 9.84 1.07
N ARG A 296 -11.29 9.57 0.17
CA ARG A 296 -10.44 8.37 0.21
C ARG A 296 -9.42 8.41 1.34
N SER A 297 -9.08 9.59 1.85
CA SER A 297 -8.18 9.77 3.00
C SER A 297 -8.80 9.32 4.33
N ARG A 298 -10.13 9.17 4.41
CA ARG A 298 -10.86 8.90 5.67
C ARG A 298 -10.29 7.75 6.52
N SER A 299 -9.78 6.71 5.88
CA SER A 299 -9.23 5.53 6.58
C SER A 299 -7.73 5.63 6.79
N ALA A 300 -7.08 6.66 6.27
CA ALA A 300 -5.63 6.79 6.30
C ALA A 300 -5.10 6.99 7.73
N LYS A 301 -3.95 6.37 7.98
CA LYS A 301 -3.22 6.46 9.24
C LYS A 301 -1.74 6.56 8.94
N LEU A 302 -1.13 7.65 9.34
CA LEU A 302 0.31 7.84 9.18
C LEU A 302 1.03 7.45 10.47
N ARG A 303 2.07 6.64 10.31
CA ARG A 303 3.04 6.32 11.35
C ARG A 303 4.45 6.66 10.91
N ILE A 304 5.22 7.23 11.82
CA ILE A 304 6.60 7.63 11.57
C ILE A 304 7.48 6.99 12.63
N GLY A 305 8.61 6.43 12.22
CA GLY A 305 9.62 5.88 13.09
C GLY A 305 11.02 6.38 12.76
N ILE A 306 11.88 6.37 13.77
CA ILE A 306 13.28 6.80 13.69
C ILE A 306 14.15 5.57 13.91
N LYS A 307 15.15 5.37 13.06
CA LYS A 307 16.19 4.35 13.23
C LYS A 307 17.07 4.69 14.43
N GLN A 308 17.23 3.73 15.34
CA GLN A 308 18.10 3.86 16.52
C GLN A 308 19.54 3.49 16.21
#